data_87b093d9e7634a5673ccd36c8f894fb9
#
_entry.id   87b093d9e7634a5673ccd36c8f894fb9
#
_cell.length_a   1.000
_cell.length_b   1.000
_cell.length_c   1.000
_cell.angle_alpha   90.00
_cell.angle_beta   90.00
_cell.angle_gamma   90.00
#
_symmetry.space_group_name_H-M   'P 1'
#
loop_
_entity.id
_entity.type
_entity.pdbx_description
1 polymer ?
#
loop_
_entity_poly.entity_id
_entity_poly.type
_entity_poly.pdbx_seq_one_letter_code
_entity_poly.pdbx_strand_id
1 'polypeptide(L)'
;MIPITLTVRPSESRRWLAVIRQHFRRFEFTRLDDTESLMWMPRVGTVLVTDGLNEIRLQALASDNTKTELIMVELSNEISAAVPEIVPGSRLRLQWTFPRCIPAHLRS
;
A
#
# COMPACT_ATOMS: atom_id res chain seq x y z
N MET A 1 9.55 7.67 -14.80
CA MET A 1 8.81 7.27 -13.58
C MET A 1 8.25 5.86 -13.73
N ILE A 2 8.46 5.05 -12.72
CA ILE A 2 8.04 3.65 -12.71
C ILE A 2 6.86 3.52 -11.74
N PRO A 3 5.62 3.29 -12.22
CA PRO A 3 4.50 3.04 -11.33
C PRO A 3 4.59 1.64 -10.72
N ILE A 4 4.30 1.55 -9.41
CA ILE A 4 4.37 0.31 -8.65
C ILE A 4 3.04 0.13 -7.95
N THR A 5 2.46 -1.06 -8.04
CA THR A 5 1.23 -1.39 -7.33
C THR A 5 1.47 -2.60 -6.43
N LEU A 6 1.16 -2.44 -5.14
CA LEU A 6 1.09 -3.53 -4.19
C LEU A 6 -0.37 -3.79 -3.89
N THR A 7 -0.84 -5.00 -4.16
CA THR A 7 -2.18 -5.45 -3.76
C THR A 7 -2.05 -6.37 -2.55
N VAL A 8 -2.72 -6.00 -1.46
CA VAL A 8 -2.70 -6.75 -0.20
C VAL A 8 -4.05 -7.44 -0.03
N ARG A 9 -4.04 -8.76 0.02
CA ARG A 9 -5.24 -9.58 0.23
C ARG A 9 -5.04 -10.47 1.44
N PRO A 10 -5.95 -10.42 2.44
CA PRO A 10 -5.89 -11.36 3.55
C PRO A 10 -6.34 -12.74 3.08
N SER A 11 -5.66 -13.79 3.52
CA SER A 11 -5.98 -15.16 3.13
C SER A 11 -7.18 -15.74 3.89
N GLU A 12 -7.47 -15.27 5.09
CA GLU A 12 -8.48 -15.88 5.95
C GLU A 12 -9.52 -14.92 6.55
N SER A 13 -9.18 -13.66 6.80
CA SER A 13 -10.10 -12.75 7.47
C SER A 13 -9.94 -11.31 7.01
N ARG A 14 -11.06 -10.69 6.65
CA ARG A 14 -11.10 -9.26 6.26
C ARG A 14 -10.69 -8.32 7.38
N ARG A 15 -10.75 -8.76 8.64
CA ARG A 15 -10.40 -7.90 9.77
C ARG A 15 -8.95 -7.40 9.69
N TRP A 16 -8.07 -8.12 9.00
CA TRP A 16 -6.69 -7.68 8.78
C TRP A 16 -6.61 -6.43 7.93
N LEU A 17 -7.56 -6.23 7.01
CA LEU A 17 -7.64 -5.00 6.24
C LEU A 17 -7.94 -3.79 7.14
N ALA A 18 -8.83 -3.96 8.12
CA ALA A 18 -9.12 -2.91 9.09
C ALA A 18 -7.89 -2.56 9.95
N VAL A 19 -7.12 -3.57 10.36
CA VAL A 19 -5.87 -3.39 11.11
C VAL A 19 -4.85 -2.61 10.29
N ILE A 20 -4.70 -2.95 9.01
CA ILE A 20 -3.78 -2.26 8.11
C ILE A 20 -4.22 -0.80 7.90
N ARG A 21 -5.51 -0.54 7.68
CA ARG A 21 -6.04 0.82 7.56
C ARG A 21 -5.76 1.65 8.79
N GLN A 22 -5.96 1.07 9.96
CA GLN A 22 -5.71 1.73 11.24
C GLN A 22 -4.22 2.07 11.40
N HIS A 23 -3.33 1.19 10.99
CA HIS A 23 -1.89 1.42 11.01
C HIS A 23 -1.49 2.60 10.13
N PHE A 24 -2.11 2.72 8.95
CA PHE A 24 -1.79 3.80 8.00
C PHE A 24 -2.24 5.18 8.48
N ARG A 25 -3.19 5.27 9.41
CA ARG A 25 -3.65 6.56 9.95
C ARG A 25 -2.56 7.35 10.68
N ARG A 26 -1.46 6.72 11.03
CA ARG A 26 -0.32 7.41 11.62
C ARG A 26 0.45 8.28 10.63
N PHE A 27 0.24 8.08 9.33
CA PHE A 27 0.81 8.91 8.28
C PHE A 27 -0.11 10.07 7.93
N GLU A 28 0.44 11.09 7.28
CA GLU A 28 -0.36 12.17 6.74
C GLU A 28 -1.25 11.62 5.63
N PHE A 29 -2.55 11.87 5.73
CA PHE A 29 -3.56 11.19 4.95
C PHE A 29 -4.59 12.19 4.43
N THR A 30 -4.84 12.17 3.12
CA THR A 30 -5.85 13.01 2.48
C THR A 30 -6.85 12.12 1.75
N ARG A 31 -8.10 12.15 2.20
CA ARG A 31 -9.17 11.39 1.57
C ARG A 31 -9.59 12.05 0.27
N LEU A 32 -9.65 11.29 -0.82
CA LEU A 32 -10.07 11.76 -2.14
C LEU A 32 -11.56 11.45 -2.39
N ASP A 33 -11.98 10.23 -2.07
CA ASP A 33 -13.36 9.78 -2.17
C ASP A 33 -13.61 8.62 -1.21
N ASP A 34 -14.70 7.87 -1.39
CA ASP A 34 -15.08 6.77 -0.49
C ASP A 34 -14.06 5.62 -0.49
N THR A 35 -13.31 5.44 -1.57
CA THR A 35 -12.38 4.32 -1.73
C THR A 35 -10.93 4.73 -1.85
N GLU A 36 -10.64 5.97 -2.23
CA GLU A 36 -9.28 6.41 -2.52
C GLU A 36 -8.80 7.51 -1.57
N SER A 37 -7.54 7.41 -1.18
CA SER A 37 -6.85 8.39 -0.33
C SER A 37 -5.40 8.53 -0.75
N LEU A 38 -4.82 9.70 -0.50
CA LEU A 38 -3.38 9.91 -0.67
C LEU A 38 -2.72 9.86 0.71
N MET A 39 -1.64 9.09 0.82
CA MET A 39 -0.87 8.93 2.04
C MET A 39 0.56 9.37 1.77
N TRP A 40 1.13 10.14 2.69
CA TRP A 40 2.53 10.52 2.62
C TRP A 40 3.36 9.59 3.52
N MET A 41 4.33 8.90 2.93
CA MET A 41 5.26 8.06 3.68
C MET A 41 6.68 8.60 3.54
N PRO A 42 7.42 8.77 4.66
CA PRO A 42 8.85 9.08 4.56
C PRO A 42 9.57 8.04 3.70
N ARG A 43 10.53 8.48 2.91
CA ARG A 43 11.34 7.67 1.97
C ARG A 43 10.60 7.15 0.74
N VAL A 44 9.29 7.09 0.77
CA VAL A 44 8.48 6.62 -0.37
C VAL A 44 7.88 7.80 -1.13
N GLY A 45 7.32 8.75 -0.40
CA GLY A 45 6.60 9.88 -0.96
C GLY A 45 5.10 9.66 -0.93
N THR A 46 4.41 10.14 -1.95
CA THR A 46 2.95 10.02 -2.04
C THR A 46 2.55 8.61 -2.47
N VAL A 47 1.64 8.01 -1.73
CA VAL A 47 1.08 6.68 -2.02
C VAL A 47 -0.43 6.83 -2.20
N LEU A 48 -0.95 6.35 -3.32
CA LEU A 48 -2.39 6.27 -3.54
C LEU A 48 -2.91 4.97 -2.91
N VAL A 49 -3.79 5.11 -1.93
CA VAL A 49 -4.39 3.97 -1.22
C VAL A 49 -5.81 3.78 -1.74
N THR A 50 -6.09 2.59 -2.27
CA THR A 50 -7.43 2.22 -2.73
C THR A 50 -7.98 1.11 -1.84
N ASP A 51 -9.10 1.39 -1.18
CA ASP A 51 -9.79 0.44 -0.30
C ASP A 51 -10.82 -0.35 -1.08
N GLY A 52 -10.57 -1.65 -1.26
CA GLY A 52 -11.55 -2.58 -1.81
C GLY A 52 -12.22 -3.39 -0.69
N LEU A 53 -13.23 -4.17 -1.06
CA LEU A 53 -13.93 -5.04 -0.10
C LEU A 53 -13.02 -6.14 0.46
N ASN A 54 -12.16 -6.70 -0.38
CA ASN A 54 -11.32 -7.84 -0.05
C ASN A 54 -9.82 -7.55 -0.23
N GLU A 55 -9.47 -6.30 -0.47
CA GLU A 55 -8.08 -5.94 -0.73
C GLU A 55 -7.82 -4.48 -0.42
N ILE A 56 -6.55 -4.17 -0.16
CA ILE A 56 -6.04 -2.80 -0.14
C ILE A 56 -4.98 -2.73 -1.23
N ARG A 57 -5.07 -1.69 -2.05
CA ARG A 57 -4.11 -1.46 -3.11
C ARG A 57 -3.30 -0.21 -2.80
N LEU A 58 -1.98 -0.32 -2.87
CA LEU A 58 -1.05 0.77 -2.64
C LEU A 58 -0.29 1.04 -3.94
N GLN A 59 -0.34 2.28 -4.42
CA GLN A 59 0.31 2.67 -5.67
C GLN A 59 1.27 3.82 -5.42
N ALA A 60 2.48 3.70 -5.93
CA ALA A 60 3.53 4.70 -5.77
C ALA A 60 4.33 4.85 -7.07
N LEU A 61 5.13 5.90 -7.16
CA LEU A 61 6.00 6.16 -8.30
C LEU A 61 7.46 6.12 -7.87
N ALA A 62 8.28 5.40 -8.63
CA ALA A 62 9.72 5.37 -8.45
C ALA A 62 10.40 6.13 -9.59
N SER A 63 11.48 6.84 -9.28
CA SER A 63 12.26 7.56 -10.28
C SER A 63 13.17 6.63 -11.10
N ASP A 64 13.60 5.52 -10.51
CA ASP A 64 14.49 4.53 -11.12
C ASP A 64 14.35 3.17 -10.44
N ASN A 65 15.15 2.19 -10.89
CA ASN A 65 15.10 0.84 -10.34
C ASN A 65 15.54 0.74 -8.88
N THR A 66 16.51 1.54 -8.46
CA THR A 66 16.96 1.57 -7.06
C THR A 66 15.83 2.08 -6.17
N LYS A 67 15.14 3.14 -6.58
CA LYS A 67 13.99 3.67 -5.85
C LYS A 67 12.83 2.68 -5.82
N THR A 68 12.63 1.92 -6.91
CA THR A 68 11.63 0.85 -6.96
C THR A 68 11.86 -0.16 -5.85
N GLU A 69 13.09 -0.65 -5.71
CA GLU A 69 13.44 -1.62 -4.65
C GLU A 69 13.22 -1.03 -3.26
N LEU A 70 13.62 0.22 -3.05
CA LEU A 70 13.41 0.90 -1.77
C LEU A 70 11.92 0.99 -1.42
N ILE A 71 11.08 1.39 -2.37
CA ILE A 71 9.63 1.50 -2.16
C ILE A 71 9.03 0.13 -1.82
N MET A 72 9.42 -0.91 -2.54
CA MET A 72 8.93 -2.27 -2.27
C MET A 72 9.29 -2.72 -0.85
N VAL A 73 10.52 -2.47 -0.42
CA VAL A 73 10.96 -2.80 0.94
C VAL A 73 10.18 -2.01 1.99
N GLU A 74 10.04 -0.70 1.80
CA GLU A 74 9.34 0.17 2.76
C GLU A 74 7.86 -0.19 2.87
N LEU A 75 7.17 -0.43 1.75
CA LEU A 75 5.76 -0.84 1.78
C LEU A 75 5.60 -2.21 2.44
N SER A 76 6.47 -3.16 2.12
CA SER A 76 6.44 -4.49 2.76
C SER A 76 6.65 -4.42 4.26
N ASN A 77 7.60 -3.59 4.70
CA ASN A 77 7.88 -3.40 6.13
C ASN A 77 6.68 -2.79 6.86
N GLU A 78 5.99 -1.84 6.26
CA GLU A 78 4.80 -1.23 6.88
C GLU A 78 3.65 -2.23 7.00
N ILE A 79 3.44 -3.06 6.00
CA ILE A 79 2.42 -4.12 6.08
C ILE A 79 2.78 -5.13 7.18
N SER A 80 4.04 -5.54 7.25
CA SER A 80 4.52 -6.47 8.27
C SER A 80 4.41 -5.88 9.68
N ALA A 81 4.65 -4.58 9.82
CA ALA A 81 4.51 -3.89 11.10
C ALA A 81 3.05 -3.78 11.54
N ALA A 82 2.14 -3.65 10.58
CA ALA A 82 0.70 -3.54 10.87
C ALA A 82 0.09 -4.87 11.33
N VAL A 83 0.61 -6.00 10.82
CA VAL A 83 0.06 -7.32 11.10
C VAL A 83 1.07 -8.15 11.90
N PRO A 84 0.78 -8.41 13.19
CA PRO A 84 1.69 -9.21 14.01
C PRO A 84 1.85 -10.63 13.47
N GLU A 85 3.08 -11.07 13.30
CA GLU A 85 3.39 -12.43 12.83
C GLU A 85 2.93 -13.54 13.79
N ILE A 86 2.63 -13.18 15.02
CA ILE A 86 2.37 -14.10 16.11
C ILE A 86 0.95 -14.67 16.08
N VAL A 87 0.07 -14.13 15.23
CA VAL A 87 -1.33 -14.59 15.19
C VAL A 87 -1.48 -15.67 14.13
N PRO A 88 -1.81 -16.92 14.51
CA PRO A 88 -2.06 -17.98 13.54
C PRO A 88 -3.15 -17.56 12.54
N GLY A 89 -2.90 -17.79 11.26
CA GLY A 89 -3.85 -17.42 10.20
C GLY A 89 -3.73 -15.97 9.71
N SER A 90 -2.78 -15.18 10.22
CA SER A 90 -2.54 -13.80 9.76
C SER A 90 -1.76 -13.72 8.45
N ARG A 91 -2.01 -14.66 7.55
CA ARG A 91 -1.32 -14.67 6.27
C ARG A 91 -1.91 -13.62 5.35
N LEU A 92 -1.04 -12.77 4.83
CA LEU A 92 -1.38 -11.80 3.81
C LEU A 92 -0.77 -12.24 2.50
N ARG A 93 -1.52 -12.06 1.42
CA ARG A 93 -0.99 -12.24 0.07
C ARG A 93 -0.60 -10.87 -0.46
N LEU A 94 0.68 -10.70 -0.76
CA LEU A 94 1.23 -9.49 -1.35
C LEU A 94 1.50 -9.75 -2.82
N GLN A 95 0.85 -8.97 -3.68
CA GLN A 95 1.03 -9.08 -5.11
C GLN A 95 1.56 -7.77 -5.65
N TRP A 96 2.72 -7.82 -6.30
CA TRP A 96 3.35 -6.67 -6.92
C TRP A 96 3.03 -6.65 -8.42
N THR A 97 2.62 -5.49 -8.90
CA THR A 97 2.41 -5.26 -10.32
C THR A 97 3.02 -3.92 -10.74
N PHE A 98 3.39 -3.82 -12.02
CA PHE A 98 4.00 -2.62 -12.58
C PHE A 98 3.13 -2.17 -13.76
N PRO A 99 2.10 -1.34 -13.48
CA PRO A 99 1.18 -0.90 -14.53
C PRO A 99 1.90 -0.03 -15.55
N ARG A 100 1.37 0.01 -16.77
CA ARG A 100 1.96 0.82 -17.85
C ARG A 100 1.61 2.29 -17.73
N CYS A 101 0.51 2.61 -17.07
CA CYS A 101 0.02 3.97 -16.93
C CYS A 101 0.15 4.45 -15.49
N ILE A 102 0.54 5.71 -15.32
CA ILE A 102 0.61 6.35 -14.02
C ILE A 102 -0.81 6.73 -13.59
N PRO A 103 -1.26 6.36 -12.38
CA PRO A 103 -2.56 6.80 -11.87
C PRO A 103 -2.69 8.32 -11.88
N ALA A 104 -3.87 8.82 -12.26
CA ALA A 104 -4.10 10.26 -12.42
C ALA A 104 -3.75 11.07 -11.15
N HIS A 105 -4.08 10.55 -9.97
CA HIS A 105 -3.81 11.21 -8.70
C HIS A 105 -2.32 11.25 -8.32
N LEU A 106 -1.48 10.48 -8.98
CA LEU A 106 -0.03 10.47 -8.78
C LEU A 106 0.72 11.26 -9.86
N ARG A 107 0.03 11.76 -10.85
CA ARG A 107 0.62 12.66 -11.86
C ARG A 107 0.78 14.04 -11.24
N SER A 108 1.95 14.59 -11.37
CA SER A 108 2.22 15.97 -10.95
C SER A 108 1.98 16.93 -12.08
#